data_52f23b6ee8dfc342420bc19e0ac5dc10
#
_entry.id   52f23b6ee8dfc342420bc19e0ac5dc10
#
_cell.length_a   1.000
_cell.length_b   1.000
_cell.length_c   1.000
_cell.angle_alpha   90.00
_cell.angle_beta   90.00
_cell.angle_gamma   90.00
#
_symmetry.space_group_name_H-M   'P 1'
#
loop_
_entity.id
_entity.type
_entity.pdbx_description
1 polymer ?
#
loop_
_entity_poly.entity_id
_entity_poly.type
_entity_poly.pdbx_seq_one_letter_code
_entity_poly.pdbx_strand_id
1 'polypeptide(L)'
;MHFAAQTHVDNSFGNSFEFTKNNIYGTHVLLEACKVTGQIKRFIHVSTDEVYGETDEDAVVGNHEASQLLPTNPYSATKAGAEMLVMAYGRSYGLPVITTRGNNVYGPNQFPEKMIPKFILLAMKGQPLPIHGDGSNVRSYLYCEDVAEAFEVILHRGEVGHVYNIGTLKERRVIDVAKEICQLFSLNPDTHIKLVENRPFNDQRYFLDDQKLKSLGWFERTSWEEGLKKTMEWYVNNPDWWGDVSGALLPHPKMLMVPGIERKFDGPDISNSDSSFVVNNSNQSHMIVPTPKNNPSIQKPALKFLIYGRTGWIGGLLGKICEKQGIPFEYGRGRLQERSQILADIQTVKPTHVFNAAGVTGRPNVDWCETHKPETIRTNVVGTLTLADVCREHNLLMMNYATGCIFEFDAAHPLGSGIGFKEEDKPNFTGSFYSKTKAMVTFYTVHFQFCFHLENFLIIVAN
;
A
#
# COMPACT_ATOMS: atom_id res chain seq x y z
N MET A 1 22.66 2.56 2.25
CA MET A 1 21.53 1.61 2.12
C MET A 1 20.43 2.00 3.08
N HIS A 2 19.19 2.04 2.61
CA HIS A 2 18.03 2.47 3.40
C HIS A 2 17.10 1.28 3.66
N PHE A 3 17.29 0.64 4.82
CA PHE A 3 16.46 -0.49 5.31
C PHE A 3 15.36 -0.04 6.27
N ALA A 4 15.46 1.17 6.83
CA ALA A 4 14.54 1.62 7.87
C ALA A 4 13.11 1.77 7.35
N ALA A 5 12.19 1.02 7.92
CA ALA A 5 10.77 1.04 7.59
C ALA A 5 9.93 0.38 8.70
N GLN A 6 8.66 0.71 8.77
CA GLN A 6 7.66 -0.15 9.40
C GLN A 6 7.36 -1.30 8.43
N THR A 7 7.46 -2.56 8.89
CA THR A 7 7.44 -3.73 8.01
C THR A 7 6.40 -4.78 8.37
N HIS A 8 5.62 -4.60 9.42
CA HIS A 8 4.63 -5.59 9.85
C HIS A 8 3.28 -5.33 9.22
N VAL A 9 2.89 -6.16 8.24
CA VAL A 9 1.66 -5.99 7.45
C VAL A 9 0.43 -5.87 8.35
N ASP A 10 0.26 -6.75 9.35
CA ASP A 10 -0.92 -6.73 10.22
C ASP A 10 -1.05 -5.41 11.00
N ASN A 11 0.08 -4.87 11.49
CA ASN A 11 0.08 -3.57 12.16
C ASN A 11 -0.30 -2.43 11.21
N SER A 12 -0.03 -2.57 9.91
CA SER A 12 -0.40 -1.56 8.92
C SER A 12 -1.91 -1.41 8.76
N PHE A 13 -2.67 -2.46 8.99
CA PHE A 13 -4.14 -2.39 8.99
C PHE A 13 -4.70 -1.65 10.20
N GLY A 14 -4.01 -1.71 11.35
CA GLY A 14 -4.44 -1.03 12.58
C GLY A 14 -3.91 0.40 12.73
N ASN A 15 -2.74 0.71 12.18
CA ASN A 15 -2.06 1.99 12.33
C ASN A 15 -1.32 2.43 11.04
N SER A 16 -2.07 2.55 9.96
CA SER A 16 -1.53 2.89 8.63
C SER A 16 -0.81 4.23 8.58
N PHE A 17 -1.21 5.19 9.42
CA PHE A 17 -0.58 6.51 9.46
C PHE A 17 0.90 6.45 9.86
N GLU A 18 1.25 5.65 10.87
CA GLU A 18 2.65 5.47 11.26
C GLU A 18 3.48 4.83 10.13
N PHE A 19 2.87 3.97 9.31
CA PHE A 19 3.53 3.44 8.12
C PHE A 19 3.81 4.53 7.09
N THR A 20 2.84 5.40 6.81
CA THR A 20 3.03 6.55 5.91
C THR A 20 4.12 7.48 6.42
N LYS A 21 4.07 7.83 7.70
CA LYS A 21 5.05 8.71 8.35
C LYS A 21 6.46 8.13 8.29
N ASN A 22 6.64 6.86 8.62
CA ASN A 22 7.96 6.23 8.62
C ASN A 22 8.43 5.90 7.20
N ASN A 23 7.61 5.24 6.40
CA ASN A 23 8.05 4.68 5.12
C ASN A 23 8.11 5.73 4.00
N ILE A 24 7.15 6.65 3.94
CA ILE A 24 7.12 7.70 2.90
C ILE A 24 7.85 8.96 3.39
N TYR A 25 7.35 9.56 4.47
CA TYR A 25 7.92 10.82 4.95
C TYR A 25 9.36 10.64 5.45
N GLY A 26 9.65 9.55 6.19
CA GLY A 26 11.00 9.23 6.64
C GLY A 26 11.97 9.03 5.46
N THR A 27 11.55 8.31 4.41
CA THR A 27 12.34 8.17 3.17
C THR A 27 12.57 9.54 2.51
N HIS A 28 11.56 10.39 2.45
CA HIS A 28 11.69 11.72 1.87
C HIS A 28 12.69 12.59 2.65
N VAL A 29 12.63 12.59 3.98
CA VAL A 29 13.60 13.31 4.82
C VAL A 29 15.04 12.85 4.54
N LEU A 30 15.24 11.53 4.42
CA LEU A 30 16.54 10.98 4.09
C LEU A 30 17.03 11.37 2.69
N LEU A 31 16.13 11.36 1.70
CA LEU A 31 16.45 11.80 0.32
C LEU A 31 16.85 13.28 0.27
N GLU A 32 16.13 14.14 1.01
CA GLU A 32 16.52 15.57 1.13
C GLU A 32 17.90 15.73 1.77
N ALA A 33 18.18 15.00 2.85
CA ALA A 33 19.50 15.01 3.49
C ALA A 33 20.60 14.54 2.52
N CYS A 34 20.38 13.47 1.76
CA CYS A 34 21.31 12.97 0.75
C CYS A 34 21.55 13.99 -0.36
N LYS A 35 20.52 14.67 -0.83
CA LYS A 35 20.60 15.71 -1.84
C LYS A 35 21.43 16.90 -1.36
N VAL A 36 21.15 17.39 -0.13
CA VAL A 36 21.86 18.53 0.47
C VAL A 36 23.34 18.21 0.70
N THR A 37 23.64 16.99 1.17
CA THR A 37 25.01 16.55 1.42
C THR A 37 25.84 16.49 0.14
N GLY A 38 25.26 16.09 -0.99
CA GLY A 38 25.92 16.05 -2.31
C GLY A 38 27.08 15.04 -2.43
N GLN A 39 27.33 14.22 -1.41
CA GLN A 39 28.47 13.29 -1.32
C GLN A 39 28.09 11.83 -1.55
N ILE A 40 26.80 11.54 -1.75
CA ILE A 40 26.31 10.18 -1.88
C ILE A 40 26.74 9.62 -3.23
N LYS A 41 27.46 8.49 -3.19
CA LYS A 41 27.91 7.79 -4.41
C LYS A 41 26.90 6.74 -4.87
N ARG A 42 26.13 6.15 -3.95
CA ARG A 42 25.03 5.21 -4.21
C ARG A 42 24.01 5.30 -3.08
N PHE A 43 22.75 5.35 -3.44
CA PHE A 43 21.62 5.27 -2.52
C PHE A 43 20.79 4.02 -2.87
N ILE A 44 20.86 2.98 -2.05
CA ILE A 44 20.11 1.76 -2.27
C ILE A 44 18.87 1.80 -1.38
N HIS A 45 17.69 1.88 -2.01
CA HIS A 45 16.39 1.83 -1.34
C HIS A 45 15.89 0.39 -1.29
N VAL A 46 15.62 -0.11 -0.10
CA VAL A 46 15.11 -1.47 0.11
C VAL A 46 13.59 -1.43 0.13
N SER A 47 12.98 -2.04 -0.87
CA SER A 47 11.54 -2.22 -1.00
C SER A 47 11.15 -3.70 -0.81
N THR A 48 10.02 -4.12 -1.30
CA THR A 48 9.45 -5.46 -1.13
C THR A 48 8.78 -5.93 -2.41
N ASP A 49 8.67 -7.23 -2.60
CA ASP A 49 7.87 -7.85 -3.67
C ASP A 49 6.39 -7.52 -3.58
N GLU A 50 5.88 -7.25 -2.38
CA GLU A 50 4.48 -6.91 -2.13
C GLU A 50 4.02 -5.65 -2.89
N VAL A 51 4.94 -4.82 -3.38
CA VAL A 51 4.59 -3.65 -4.21
C VAL A 51 4.01 -4.02 -5.56
N TYR A 52 4.27 -5.23 -6.05
CA TYR A 52 3.67 -5.74 -7.29
C TYR A 52 2.21 -6.17 -7.11
N GLY A 53 1.79 -6.41 -5.86
CA GLY A 53 0.50 -7.01 -5.55
C GLY A 53 0.48 -8.52 -5.72
N GLU A 54 -0.69 -9.08 -5.70
CA GLU A 54 -0.92 -10.52 -5.84
C GLU A 54 -0.55 -10.99 -7.25
N THR A 55 0.11 -12.12 -7.33
CA THR A 55 0.40 -12.81 -8.60
C THR A 55 -0.59 -13.93 -8.80
N ASP A 56 -1.12 -14.10 -10.01
CA ASP A 56 -2.05 -15.17 -10.35
C ASP A 56 -1.47 -16.54 -9.97
N GLU A 57 -2.33 -17.44 -9.50
CA GLU A 57 -1.92 -18.76 -9.01
C GLU A 57 -1.27 -19.62 -10.10
N ASP A 58 -1.71 -19.47 -11.34
CA ASP A 58 -1.24 -20.20 -12.52
C ASP A 58 -0.11 -19.48 -13.28
N ALA A 59 0.32 -18.29 -12.82
CA ALA A 59 1.41 -17.57 -13.46
C ALA A 59 2.69 -18.39 -13.48
N VAL A 60 3.24 -18.61 -14.67
CA VAL A 60 4.52 -19.35 -14.89
C VAL A 60 5.72 -18.42 -14.97
N VAL A 61 5.49 -17.11 -15.11
CA VAL A 61 6.53 -16.07 -15.14
C VAL A 61 6.29 -15.12 -13.99
N GLY A 62 7.34 -14.87 -13.21
CA GLY A 62 7.28 -13.94 -12.08
C GLY A 62 7.28 -12.49 -12.51
N ASN A 63 6.91 -11.60 -11.59
CA ASN A 63 7.01 -10.16 -11.80
C ASN A 63 8.46 -9.75 -12.02
N HIS A 64 8.74 -9.12 -13.15
CA HIS A 64 10.05 -8.52 -13.44
C HIS A 64 10.06 -7.03 -13.00
N GLU A 65 11.24 -6.40 -13.00
CA GLU A 65 11.42 -5.06 -12.43
C GLU A 65 10.62 -3.95 -13.13
N ALA A 66 10.19 -4.16 -14.36
CA ALA A 66 9.32 -3.25 -15.10
C ALA A 66 7.82 -3.58 -14.96
N SER A 67 7.47 -4.68 -14.24
CA SER A 67 6.07 -4.99 -13.92
C SER A 67 5.43 -3.87 -13.12
N GLN A 68 4.15 -3.71 -13.32
CA GLN A 68 3.36 -2.68 -12.66
C GLN A 68 3.30 -2.88 -11.15
N LEU A 69 3.25 -1.78 -10.39
CA LEU A 69 3.05 -1.81 -8.94
C LEU A 69 1.56 -1.78 -8.63
N LEU A 70 1.08 -2.80 -7.92
CA LEU A 70 -0.33 -3.02 -7.57
C LEU A 70 -0.47 -3.39 -6.09
N PRO A 71 0.11 -2.63 -5.14
CA PRO A 71 0.10 -3.01 -3.74
C PRO A 71 -1.33 -3.15 -3.21
N THR A 72 -1.56 -4.19 -2.41
CA THR A 72 -2.87 -4.64 -1.93
C THR A 72 -3.14 -4.32 -0.47
N ASN A 73 -2.13 -3.86 0.27
CA ASN A 73 -2.23 -3.54 1.69
C ASN A 73 -1.52 -2.22 2.04
N PRO A 74 -1.81 -1.61 3.22
CA PRO A 74 -1.24 -0.32 3.59
C PRO A 74 0.29 -0.32 3.65
N TYR A 75 0.92 -1.39 4.10
CA TYR A 75 2.38 -1.51 4.12
C TYR A 75 2.97 -1.45 2.73
N SER A 76 2.53 -2.34 1.83
CA SER A 76 3.06 -2.40 0.46
C SER A 76 2.79 -1.10 -0.31
N ALA A 77 1.65 -0.45 -0.07
CA ALA A 77 1.34 0.86 -0.63
C ALA A 77 2.33 1.94 -0.15
N THR A 78 2.72 1.95 1.13
CA THR A 78 3.75 2.90 1.61
C THR A 78 5.14 2.62 1.05
N LYS A 79 5.48 1.37 0.79
CA LYS A 79 6.74 0.99 0.14
C LYS A 79 6.77 1.44 -1.32
N ALA A 80 5.67 1.23 -2.06
CA ALA A 80 5.53 1.72 -3.44
C ALA A 80 5.62 3.26 -3.51
N GLY A 81 4.96 3.98 -2.61
CA GLY A 81 5.06 5.44 -2.52
C GLY A 81 6.47 5.94 -2.22
N ALA A 82 7.21 5.25 -1.36
CA ALA A 82 8.62 5.55 -1.10
C ALA A 82 9.49 5.33 -2.35
N GLU A 83 9.28 4.24 -3.11
CA GLU A 83 9.97 4.01 -4.39
C GLU A 83 9.73 5.14 -5.39
N MET A 84 8.50 5.63 -5.51
CA MET A 84 8.18 6.75 -6.41
C MET A 84 8.98 8.00 -6.06
N LEU A 85 9.16 8.29 -4.76
CA LEU A 85 10.03 9.38 -4.30
C LEU A 85 11.49 9.14 -4.68
N VAL A 86 12.02 7.96 -4.41
CA VAL A 86 13.40 7.59 -4.74
C VAL A 86 13.66 7.75 -6.24
N MET A 87 12.78 7.23 -7.10
CA MET A 87 12.88 7.37 -8.55
C MET A 87 12.82 8.83 -8.99
N ALA A 88 11.94 9.63 -8.37
CA ALA A 88 11.82 11.04 -8.66
C ALA A 88 13.11 11.81 -8.34
N TYR A 89 13.75 11.50 -7.18
CA TYR A 89 15.01 12.12 -6.78
C TYR A 89 16.18 11.71 -7.70
N GLY A 90 16.19 10.45 -8.13
CA GLY A 90 17.15 10.00 -9.16
C GLY A 90 17.03 10.79 -10.46
N ARG A 91 15.82 10.91 -11.00
CA ARG A 91 15.57 11.60 -12.27
C ARG A 91 15.72 13.13 -12.18
N SER A 92 15.20 13.74 -11.11
CA SER A 92 15.10 15.19 -11.02
C SER A 92 16.39 15.85 -10.49
N TYR A 93 17.13 15.14 -9.63
CA TYR A 93 18.31 15.69 -8.96
C TYR A 93 19.60 14.94 -9.27
N GLY A 94 19.54 13.89 -10.08
CA GLY A 94 20.70 13.06 -10.36
C GLY A 94 21.21 12.30 -9.12
N LEU A 95 20.36 12.08 -8.08
CA LEU A 95 20.76 11.27 -6.93
C LEU A 95 21.01 9.84 -7.42
N PRO A 96 22.19 9.23 -7.12
CA PRO A 96 22.56 7.92 -7.64
C PRO A 96 21.80 6.79 -6.93
N VAL A 97 20.51 6.64 -7.26
CA VAL A 97 19.58 5.71 -6.62
C VAL A 97 19.55 4.34 -7.29
N ILE A 98 19.39 3.32 -6.48
CA ILE A 98 19.05 1.95 -6.89
C ILE A 98 17.91 1.50 -5.98
N THR A 99 16.92 0.79 -6.51
CA THR A 99 15.84 0.19 -5.73
C THR A 99 15.95 -1.32 -5.74
N THR A 100 15.66 -1.99 -4.62
CA THR A 100 15.55 -3.44 -4.56
C THR A 100 14.16 -3.86 -4.12
N ARG A 101 13.64 -4.97 -4.67
CA ARG A 101 12.37 -5.58 -4.27
C ARG A 101 12.65 -7.03 -3.89
N GLY A 102 12.49 -7.34 -2.61
CA GLY A 102 12.89 -8.63 -2.05
C GLY A 102 11.71 -9.50 -1.68
N ASN A 103 11.85 -10.82 -1.90
CA ASN A 103 11.01 -11.82 -1.27
C ASN A 103 11.19 -11.84 0.26
N ASN A 104 10.43 -12.70 0.95
CA ASN A 104 10.52 -12.82 2.39
C ASN A 104 11.91 -13.31 2.81
N VAL A 105 12.55 -12.55 3.67
CA VAL A 105 13.85 -12.92 4.24
C VAL A 105 13.63 -13.65 5.57
N TYR A 106 14.41 -14.68 5.83
CA TYR A 106 14.44 -15.37 7.12
C TYR A 106 15.88 -15.68 7.54
N GLY A 107 16.09 -15.89 8.84
CA GLY A 107 17.41 -16.22 9.36
C GLY A 107 17.62 -15.83 10.82
N PRO A 108 18.83 -16.02 11.34
CA PRO A 108 19.25 -15.50 12.64
C PRO A 108 18.95 -14.00 12.80
N ASN A 109 18.74 -13.57 14.04
CA ASN A 109 18.49 -12.16 14.41
C ASN A 109 17.22 -11.52 13.79
N GLN A 110 16.30 -12.28 13.18
CA GLN A 110 15.03 -11.74 12.71
C GLN A 110 14.10 -11.44 13.90
N PHE A 111 13.43 -10.28 13.91
CA PHE A 111 12.53 -9.92 15.01
C PHE A 111 11.33 -10.88 15.09
N PRO A 112 10.95 -11.34 16.30
CA PRO A 112 9.97 -12.41 16.51
C PRO A 112 8.51 -12.14 16.08
N GLU A 113 8.19 -10.96 15.60
CA GLU A 113 6.86 -10.70 15.00
C GLU A 113 6.67 -11.41 13.65
N LYS A 114 7.78 -11.74 12.96
CA LYS A 114 7.74 -12.42 11.66
C LYS A 114 7.45 -13.91 11.84
N MET A 115 6.80 -14.50 10.82
CA MET A 115 6.21 -15.83 10.90
C MET A 115 7.21 -16.92 11.34
N ILE A 116 8.36 -17.04 10.67
CA ILE A 116 9.33 -18.11 10.95
C ILE A 116 9.89 -18.02 12.39
N PRO A 117 10.45 -16.88 12.84
CA PRO A 117 10.92 -16.77 14.22
C PRO A 117 9.79 -16.91 15.24
N LYS A 118 8.59 -16.38 14.96
CA LYS A 118 7.42 -16.58 15.82
C LYS A 118 7.10 -18.04 16.01
N PHE A 119 7.06 -18.83 14.93
CA PHE A 119 6.76 -20.24 14.97
C PHE A 119 7.84 -21.04 15.71
N ILE A 120 9.12 -20.71 15.48
CA ILE A 120 10.24 -21.33 16.20
C ILE A 120 10.11 -21.09 17.72
N LEU A 121 9.89 -19.84 18.15
CA LEU A 121 9.78 -19.51 19.57
C LEU A 121 8.53 -20.10 20.22
N LEU A 122 7.41 -20.19 19.50
CA LEU A 122 6.20 -20.88 19.99
C LEU A 122 6.45 -22.38 20.10
N ALA A 123 7.09 -23.01 19.11
CA ALA A 123 7.45 -24.42 19.12
C ALA A 123 8.40 -24.76 20.29
N MET A 124 9.41 -23.93 20.54
CA MET A 124 10.31 -24.06 21.72
C MET A 124 9.55 -24.09 23.04
N LYS A 125 8.43 -23.36 23.13
CA LYS A 125 7.56 -23.30 24.31
C LYS A 125 6.46 -24.35 24.33
N GLY A 126 6.40 -25.24 23.33
CA GLY A 126 5.30 -26.20 23.17
C GLY A 126 3.94 -25.56 22.93
N GLN A 127 3.92 -24.31 22.43
CA GLN A 127 2.70 -23.56 22.17
C GLN A 127 2.21 -23.74 20.74
N PRO A 128 0.89 -23.60 20.49
CA PRO A 128 0.35 -23.73 19.13
C PRO A 128 0.87 -22.66 18.16
N LEU A 129 1.10 -23.06 16.91
CA LEU A 129 1.49 -22.19 15.81
C LEU A 129 0.23 -21.62 15.13
N PRO A 130 -0.07 -20.31 15.25
CA PRO A 130 -1.25 -19.72 14.65
C PRO A 130 -1.06 -19.49 13.15
N ILE A 131 -1.94 -20.02 12.32
CA ILE A 131 -1.96 -19.83 10.87
C ILE A 131 -3.23 -19.08 10.49
N HIS A 132 -3.07 -17.95 9.78
CA HIS A 132 -4.19 -17.18 9.24
C HIS A 132 -4.87 -17.93 8.08
N GLY A 133 -6.21 -18.01 8.12
CA GLY A 133 -6.97 -18.75 7.13
C GLY A 133 -6.66 -20.23 7.16
N ASP A 134 -6.52 -20.85 6.00
CA ASP A 134 -6.18 -22.27 5.82
C ASP A 134 -4.67 -22.54 5.63
N GLY A 135 -3.86 -21.48 5.51
CA GLY A 135 -2.42 -21.55 5.29
C GLY A 135 -2.01 -21.95 3.87
N SER A 136 -2.94 -21.88 2.90
CA SER A 136 -2.66 -22.17 1.48
C SER A 136 -1.79 -21.09 0.82
N ASN A 137 -1.74 -19.89 1.38
CA ASN A 137 -0.94 -18.78 0.86
C ASN A 137 0.51 -19.22 0.58
N VAL A 138 1.01 -18.83 -0.58
CA VAL A 138 2.33 -19.20 -1.09
C VAL A 138 3.31 -18.04 -0.96
N ARG A 139 4.51 -18.34 -0.48
CA ARG A 139 5.59 -17.37 -0.31
C ARG A 139 6.93 -17.96 -0.75
N SER A 140 7.80 -17.09 -1.24
CA SER A 140 9.21 -17.41 -1.47
C SER A 140 10.05 -16.87 -0.31
N TYR A 141 10.98 -17.68 0.18
CA TYR A 141 11.82 -17.34 1.32
C TYR A 141 13.29 -17.43 0.96
N LEU A 142 14.05 -16.38 1.29
CA LEU A 142 15.50 -16.32 1.10
C LEU A 142 16.22 -16.26 2.45
N TYR A 143 17.29 -17.01 2.57
CA TYR A 143 18.14 -16.98 3.76
C TYR A 143 18.90 -15.64 3.83
N CYS A 144 19.03 -15.09 5.03
CA CYS A 144 19.53 -13.73 5.25
C CYS A 144 20.95 -13.50 4.72
N GLU A 145 21.84 -14.52 4.76
CA GLU A 145 23.21 -14.38 4.24
C GLU A 145 23.20 -14.28 2.71
N ASP A 146 22.38 -15.04 2.02
CA ASP A 146 22.23 -14.95 0.54
C ASP A 146 21.69 -13.57 0.13
N VAL A 147 20.77 -13.00 0.94
CA VAL A 147 20.27 -11.65 0.70
C VAL A 147 21.34 -10.60 0.98
N ALA A 148 22.17 -10.78 2.00
CA ALA A 148 23.31 -9.89 2.26
C ALA A 148 24.30 -9.89 1.09
N GLU A 149 24.62 -11.08 0.52
CA GLU A 149 25.44 -11.19 -0.69
C GLU A 149 24.78 -10.49 -1.90
N ALA A 150 23.43 -10.58 -2.04
CA ALA A 150 22.71 -9.87 -3.09
C ALA A 150 22.93 -8.35 -2.97
N PHE A 151 22.82 -7.80 -1.76
CA PHE A 151 23.10 -6.39 -1.50
C PHE A 151 24.54 -6.00 -1.81
N GLU A 152 25.52 -6.87 -1.51
CA GLU A 152 26.93 -6.64 -1.84
C GLU A 152 27.13 -6.59 -3.37
N VAL A 153 26.55 -7.56 -4.10
CA VAL A 153 26.60 -7.57 -5.56
C VAL A 153 25.95 -6.32 -6.16
N ILE A 154 24.76 -5.93 -5.68
CA ILE A 154 24.08 -4.72 -6.14
C ILE A 154 24.88 -3.45 -5.79
N LEU A 155 25.49 -3.38 -4.62
CA LEU A 155 26.32 -2.26 -4.22
C LEU A 155 27.50 -2.06 -5.16
N HIS A 156 28.15 -3.13 -5.59
CA HIS A 156 29.36 -3.05 -6.40
C HIS A 156 29.08 -3.08 -7.91
N ARG A 157 28.10 -3.85 -8.38
CA ARG A 157 27.83 -4.11 -9.79
C ARG A 157 26.50 -3.56 -10.29
N GLY A 158 25.56 -3.20 -9.38
CA GLY A 158 24.27 -2.66 -9.76
C GLY A 158 24.40 -1.32 -10.48
N GLU A 159 23.55 -1.07 -11.45
CA GLU A 159 23.52 0.17 -12.22
C GLU A 159 22.61 1.20 -11.54
N VAL A 160 23.09 2.43 -11.48
CA VAL A 160 22.33 3.57 -10.93
C VAL A 160 21.08 3.82 -11.78
N GLY A 161 19.96 4.10 -11.12
CA GLY A 161 18.66 4.31 -11.77
C GLY A 161 17.88 3.02 -12.03
N HIS A 162 18.44 1.85 -11.70
CA HIS A 162 17.81 0.56 -11.93
C HIS A 162 17.13 0.01 -10.68
N VAL A 163 16.17 -0.89 -10.91
CA VAL A 163 15.51 -1.72 -9.90
C VAL A 163 16.07 -3.14 -10.03
N TYR A 164 16.20 -3.86 -8.91
CA TYR A 164 16.62 -5.26 -8.87
C TYR A 164 15.69 -6.07 -7.97
N ASN A 165 15.13 -7.14 -8.51
CA ASN A 165 14.44 -8.14 -7.72
C ASN A 165 15.46 -9.05 -7.00
N ILE A 166 15.27 -9.24 -5.70
CA ILE A 166 16.02 -10.22 -4.89
C ILE A 166 15.04 -11.34 -4.55
N GLY A 167 15.00 -12.36 -5.37
CA GLY A 167 13.97 -13.39 -5.32
C GLY A 167 14.50 -14.79 -5.51
N THR A 168 13.61 -15.77 -5.32
CA THR A 168 13.80 -17.17 -5.65
C THR A 168 12.52 -17.74 -6.26
N LEU A 169 12.68 -18.69 -7.17
CA LEU A 169 11.56 -19.43 -7.76
C LEU A 169 11.03 -20.56 -6.84
N LYS A 170 11.65 -20.74 -5.66
CA LYS A 170 11.29 -21.80 -4.70
C LYS A 170 10.17 -21.29 -3.79
N GLU A 171 8.97 -21.71 -4.07
CA GLU A 171 7.77 -21.32 -3.35
C GLU A 171 7.35 -22.35 -2.30
N ARG A 172 6.76 -21.89 -1.18
CA ARG A 172 6.27 -22.74 -0.08
C ARG A 172 4.96 -22.22 0.46
N ARG A 173 4.03 -23.13 0.73
CA ARG A 173 2.80 -22.76 1.43
C ARG A 173 3.11 -22.52 2.92
N VAL A 174 2.42 -21.57 3.50
CA VAL A 174 2.55 -21.22 4.93
C VAL A 174 2.33 -22.46 5.82
N ILE A 175 1.33 -23.27 5.49
CA ILE A 175 1.02 -24.50 6.24
C ILE A 175 2.17 -25.51 6.21
N ASP A 176 2.89 -25.63 5.09
CA ASP A 176 4.01 -26.57 4.96
C ASP A 176 5.21 -26.09 5.79
N VAL A 177 5.51 -24.80 5.78
CA VAL A 177 6.54 -24.20 6.65
C VAL A 177 6.25 -24.48 8.13
N ALA A 178 4.99 -24.35 8.56
CA ALA A 178 4.61 -24.65 9.94
C ALA A 178 4.79 -26.13 10.28
N LYS A 179 4.44 -27.04 9.36
CA LYS A 179 4.66 -28.49 9.53
C LYS A 179 6.14 -28.84 9.66
N GLU A 180 6.98 -28.25 8.81
CA GLU A 180 8.43 -28.47 8.85
C GLU A 180 9.03 -27.97 10.17
N ILE A 181 8.60 -26.80 10.69
CA ILE A 181 9.02 -26.31 12.00
C ILE A 181 8.56 -27.28 13.12
N CYS A 182 7.31 -27.74 13.10
CA CYS A 182 6.86 -28.76 14.04
C CYS A 182 7.77 -30.00 14.02
N GLN A 183 8.14 -30.50 12.83
CA GLN A 183 9.02 -31.65 12.68
C GLN A 183 10.40 -31.43 13.28
N LEU A 184 11.00 -30.25 13.10
CA LEU A 184 12.29 -29.89 13.70
C LEU A 184 12.29 -29.96 15.23
N PHE A 185 11.15 -29.70 15.86
CA PHE A 185 10.97 -29.78 17.32
C PHE A 185 10.31 -31.10 17.77
N SER A 186 10.14 -32.08 16.88
CA SER A 186 9.47 -33.35 17.17
C SER A 186 8.05 -33.17 17.71
N LEU A 187 7.34 -32.11 17.29
CA LEU A 187 5.95 -31.83 17.64
C LEU A 187 5.00 -32.40 16.59
N ASN A 188 3.83 -32.87 17.05
CA ASN A 188 2.80 -33.32 16.12
C ASN A 188 2.08 -32.12 15.48
N PRO A 189 2.16 -31.92 14.14
CA PRO A 189 1.51 -30.80 13.45
C PRO A 189 0.00 -30.74 13.68
N ASP A 190 -0.72 -31.86 13.76
CA ASP A 190 -2.17 -31.91 13.91
C ASP A 190 -2.65 -31.33 15.25
N THR A 191 -1.79 -31.35 16.27
CA THR A 191 -2.11 -30.83 17.60
C THR A 191 -1.51 -29.46 17.86
N HIS A 192 -0.45 -29.07 17.14
CA HIS A 192 0.29 -27.83 17.36
C HIS A 192 0.01 -26.74 16.33
N ILE A 193 -0.59 -27.07 15.18
CA ILE A 193 -1.03 -26.06 14.23
C ILE A 193 -2.47 -25.63 14.55
N LYS A 194 -2.70 -24.31 14.70
CA LYS A 194 -4.01 -23.76 14.96
C LYS A 194 -4.39 -22.77 13.88
N LEU A 195 -5.44 -23.07 13.12
CA LEU A 195 -6.01 -22.12 12.17
C LEU A 195 -6.71 -20.99 12.94
N VAL A 196 -6.42 -19.74 12.58
CA VAL A 196 -7.01 -18.54 13.15
C VAL A 196 -7.69 -17.72 12.06
N GLU A 197 -8.51 -16.74 12.45
CA GLU A 197 -9.19 -15.84 11.53
C GLU A 197 -8.18 -15.18 10.55
N ASN A 198 -8.58 -15.11 9.27
CA ASN A 198 -7.72 -14.55 8.24
C ASN A 198 -7.58 -13.02 8.41
N ARG A 199 -6.56 -12.45 7.77
CA ARG A 199 -6.37 -11.01 7.64
C ARG A 199 -7.50 -10.40 6.81
N PRO A 200 -7.74 -9.08 6.90
CA PRO A 200 -8.69 -8.39 6.02
C PRO A 200 -8.37 -8.58 4.55
N PHE A 201 -7.08 -8.65 4.21
CA PHE A 201 -6.56 -9.04 2.92
C PHE A 201 -5.24 -9.80 3.12
N ASN A 202 -5.10 -10.95 2.48
CA ASN A 202 -3.95 -11.83 2.61
C ASN A 202 -3.64 -12.40 1.22
N ASP A 203 -2.77 -11.72 0.49
CA ASP A 203 -2.39 -12.10 -0.87
C ASP A 203 -2.06 -13.59 -0.95
N GLN A 204 -2.54 -14.25 -2.00
CA GLN A 204 -2.35 -15.68 -2.18
C GLN A 204 -0.90 -16.00 -2.56
N ARG A 205 -0.30 -15.25 -3.48
CA ARG A 205 1.01 -15.57 -4.05
C ARG A 205 1.82 -14.32 -4.40
N TYR A 206 3.13 -14.34 -4.14
CA TYR A 206 4.10 -13.37 -4.66
C TYR A 206 5.18 -14.13 -5.43
N PHE A 207 5.30 -13.85 -6.73
CA PHE A 207 6.24 -14.56 -7.59
C PHE A 207 7.11 -13.55 -8.34
N LEU A 208 8.45 -13.65 -8.16
CA LEU A 208 9.43 -12.74 -8.74
C LEU A 208 10.25 -13.41 -9.84
N ASP A 209 10.56 -12.63 -10.89
CA ASP A 209 11.67 -12.93 -11.79
C ASP A 209 12.97 -12.32 -11.23
N ASP A 210 13.97 -13.14 -11.03
CA ASP A 210 15.29 -12.79 -10.45
C ASP A 210 16.42 -12.77 -11.48
N GLN A 211 16.12 -12.90 -12.78
CA GLN A 211 17.11 -13.06 -13.85
C GLN A 211 18.06 -11.88 -13.96
N LYS A 212 17.57 -10.66 -13.72
CA LYS A 212 18.38 -9.46 -13.76
C LYS A 212 19.49 -9.48 -12.72
N LEU A 213 19.21 -9.88 -11.49
CA LEU A 213 20.20 -10.01 -10.43
C LEU A 213 21.15 -11.16 -10.70
N LYS A 214 20.65 -12.29 -11.22
CA LYS A 214 21.49 -13.43 -11.66
C LYS A 214 22.47 -13.02 -12.75
N SER A 215 22.11 -12.12 -13.66
CA SER A 215 23.02 -11.61 -14.68
C SER A 215 24.22 -10.84 -14.11
N LEU A 216 24.10 -10.31 -12.87
CA LEU A 216 25.22 -9.71 -12.13
C LEU A 216 26.10 -10.75 -11.42
N GLY A 217 25.78 -12.04 -11.50
CA GLY A 217 26.55 -13.13 -10.92
C GLY A 217 26.11 -13.55 -9.50
N TRP A 218 24.96 -13.09 -9.02
CA TRP A 218 24.37 -13.56 -7.78
C TRP A 218 23.46 -14.76 -8.01
N PHE A 219 23.42 -15.68 -7.07
CA PHE A 219 22.45 -16.77 -6.99
C PHE A 219 22.35 -17.29 -5.55
N GLU A 220 21.17 -17.76 -5.20
CA GLU A 220 20.88 -18.40 -3.92
C GLU A 220 21.77 -19.62 -3.70
N ARG A 221 22.47 -19.69 -2.56
CA ARG A 221 23.41 -20.78 -2.22
C ARG A 221 22.89 -21.66 -1.10
N THR A 222 22.16 -21.09 -0.14
CA THR A 222 21.69 -21.80 1.03
C THR A 222 20.41 -22.56 0.71
N SER A 223 20.39 -23.87 0.93
CA SER A 223 19.14 -24.63 0.80
C SER A 223 18.15 -24.24 1.90
N TRP A 224 16.88 -24.46 1.64
CA TRP A 224 15.83 -24.17 2.64
C TRP A 224 16.05 -24.96 3.93
N GLU A 225 16.36 -26.25 3.82
CA GLU A 225 16.57 -27.16 4.95
C GLU A 225 17.75 -26.69 5.80
N GLU A 226 18.86 -26.30 5.16
CA GLU A 226 20.04 -25.76 5.83
C GLU A 226 19.74 -24.43 6.52
N GLY A 227 19.11 -23.49 5.80
CA GLY A 227 18.77 -22.16 6.32
C GLY A 227 17.78 -22.23 7.48
N LEU A 228 16.74 -23.06 7.37
CA LEU A 228 15.75 -23.24 8.43
C LEU A 228 16.38 -23.86 9.68
N LYS A 229 17.26 -24.85 9.50
CA LYS A 229 18.01 -25.49 10.60
C LYS A 229 18.93 -24.48 11.30
N LYS A 230 19.74 -23.71 10.56
CA LYS A 230 20.61 -22.66 11.10
C LYS A 230 19.79 -21.61 11.87
N THR A 231 18.63 -21.25 11.34
CA THR A 231 17.73 -20.28 11.99
C THR A 231 17.23 -20.85 13.32
N MET A 232 16.70 -22.07 13.32
CA MET A 232 16.22 -22.74 14.54
C MET A 232 17.36 -22.85 15.58
N GLU A 233 18.54 -23.35 15.20
CA GLU A 233 19.69 -23.50 16.10
C GLU A 233 20.08 -22.16 16.74
N TRP A 234 20.00 -21.08 15.97
CA TRP A 234 20.30 -19.75 16.50
C TRP A 234 19.32 -19.33 17.61
N TYR A 235 17.99 -19.48 17.40
CA TYR A 235 16.99 -19.14 18.41
C TYR A 235 17.08 -20.04 19.65
N VAL A 236 17.36 -21.32 19.47
CA VAL A 236 17.59 -22.27 20.58
C VAL A 236 18.79 -21.86 21.43
N ASN A 237 19.88 -21.43 20.79
CA ASN A 237 21.11 -21.02 21.47
C ASN A 237 21.07 -19.57 22.02
N ASN A 238 20.10 -18.75 21.60
CA ASN A 238 19.97 -17.34 22.00
C ASN A 238 18.53 -16.99 22.45
N PRO A 239 17.96 -17.70 23.43
CA PRO A 239 16.53 -17.57 23.79
C PRO A 239 16.16 -16.17 24.30
N ASP A 240 17.11 -15.47 24.92
CA ASP A 240 16.90 -14.16 25.56
C ASP A 240 17.41 -12.98 24.71
N TRP A 241 17.86 -13.21 23.49
CA TRP A 241 18.44 -12.18 22.62
C TRP A 241 17.56 -10.93 22.47
N TRP A 242 16.26 -11.15 22.32
CA TRP A 242 15.28 -10.07 22.13
C TRP A 242 14.62 -9.60 23.44
N GLY A 243 15.00 -10.17 24.59
CA GLY A 243 14.34 -9.90 25.87
C GLY A 243 12.86 -10.34 25.87
N ASP A 244 11.97 -9.49 26.40
CA ASP A 244 10.53 -9.82 26.41
C ASP A 244 9.92 -9.64 25.03
N VAL A 245 9.59 -10.78 24.41
CA VAL A 245 8.91 -10.87 23.12
C VAL A 245 7.46 -11.30 23.22
N SER A 246 6.89 -11.32 24.42
CA SER A 246 5.51 -11.80 24.67
C SER A 246 4.50 -11.09 23.76
N GLY A 247 4.63 -9.77 23.59
CA GLY A 247 3.80 -8.98 22.69
C GLY A 247 3.91 -9.36 21.22
N ALA A 248 5.11 -9.74 20.76
CA ALA A 248 5.36 -10.15 19.37
C ALA A 248 4.79 -11.54 19.05
N LEU A 249 4.66 -12.40 20.09
CA LEU A 249 4.13 -13.77 19.93
C LEU A 249 2.61 -13.82 19.98
N LEU A 250 1.94 -12.79 20.50
CA LEU A 250 0.46 -12.75 20.52
C LEU A 250 -0.10 -12.82 19.10
N PRO A 251 -1.29 -13.43 18.93
CA PRO A 251 -2.10 -13.22 17.73
C PRO A 251 -2.31 -11.71 17.55
N HIS A 252 -2.15 -11.22 16.32
CA HIS A 252 -2.26 -9.78 16.07
C HIS A 252 -3.60 -9.24 16.58
N PRO A 253 -3.63 -7.97 17.09
CA PRO A 253 -4.84 -7.39 17.60
C PRO A 253 -5.93 -7.46 16.53
N LYS A 254 -7.10 -7.94 16.93
CA LYS A 254 -8.29 -7.92 16.07
C LYS A 254 -8.45 -6.48 15.58
N MET A 255 -8.38 -6.29 14.27
CA MET A 255 -8.76 -5.01 13.71
C MET A 255 -10.15 -4.66 14.22
N LEU A 256 -10.36 -3.39 14.56
CA LEU A 256 -11.70 -2.84 14.77
C LEU A 256 -12.44 -2.91 13.42
N MET A 257 -12.98 -4.09 13.12
CA MET A 257 -13.91 -4.25 12.00
C MET A 257 -15.18 -3.50 12.37
N VAL A 258 -15.63 -2.63 11.50
CA VAL A 258 -16.95 -2.01 11.66
C VAL A 258 -17.99 -3.13 11.59
N PRO A 259 -18.80 -3.37 12.67
CA PRO A 259 -19.78 -4.44 12.66
C PRO A 259 -20.79 -4.19 11.53
N GLY A 260 -21.04 -5.19 10.67
CA GLY A 260 -22.11 -5.17 9.67
C GLY A 260 -21.69 -5.00 8.22
N ILE A 261 -20.39 -5.03 7.89
CA ILE A 261 -19.92 -5.06 6.50
C ILE A 261 -19.41 -6.47 6.18
N GLU A 262 -20.28 -7.33 5.67
CA GLU A 262 -19.85 -8.53 4.95
C GLU A 262 -19.27 -8.10 3.60
N ARG A 263 -17.99 -8.30 3.40
CA ARG A 263 -17.30 -7.95 2.15
C ARG A 263 -17.31 -9.15 1.22
N LYS A 264 -18.08 -9.08 0.14
CA LYS A 264 -17.75 -9.80 -1.08
C LYS A 264 -16.84 -8.87 -1.90
N PHE A 265 -15.58 -9.21 -2.00
CA PHE A 265 -14.67 -8.61 -2.94
C PHE A 265 -14.84 -9.39 -4.27
N ASP A 266 -15.72 -8.92 -5.11
CA ASP A 266 -15.64 -9.22 -6.52
C ASP A 266 -14.69 -8.19 -7.12
N GLY A 267 -13.38 -8.46 -7.00
CA GLY A 267 -12.38 -7.69 -7.73
C GLY A 267 -12.67 -7.79 -9.23
N PRO A 268 -12.29 -6.78 -10.04
CA PRO A 268 -12.43 -6.92 -11.48
C PRO A 268 -11.64 -8.15 -11.92
N ASP A 269 -12.35 -9.09 -12.54
CA ASP A 269 -11.80 -10.30 -13.13
C ASP A 269 -10.81 -9.89 -14.23
N ILE A 270 -9.51 -9.90 -13.94
CA ILE A 270 -8.45 -9.57 -14.91
C ILE A 270 -8.10 -10.80 -15.77
N SER A 271 -8.82 -11.91 -15.60
CA SER A 271 -8.69 -13.07 -16.46
C SER A 271 -9.72 -13.02 -17.59
N ASN A 272 -9.47 -12.32 -18.66
CA ASN A 272 -9.78 -12.75 -20.02
C ASN A 272 -9.59 -11.62 -21.04
N SER A 273 -8.38 -11.53 -21.59
CA SER A 273 -8.17 -10.98 -22.92
C SER A 273 -8.38 -12.11 -23.93
N ASP A 274 -9.61 -12.31 -24.36
CA ASP A 274 -9.84 -12.91 -25.66
C ASP A 274 -11.09 -12.37 -26.32
N SER A 275 -10.81 -11.82 -27.48
CA SER A 275 -11.62 -11.33 -28.56
C SER A 275 -12.92 -12.08 -28.82
N SER A 276 -14.05 -11.39 -28.77
CA SER A 276 -15.05 -11.33 -29.88
C SER A 276 -16.29 -10.57 -29.41
N PHE A 277 -16.33 -9.28 -29.70
CA PHE A 277 -17.57 -8.51 -29.60
C PHE A 277 -18.45 -8.78 -30.83
N VAL A 278 -19.54 -9.52 -30.65
CA VAL A 278 -20.69 -9.48 -31.56
C VAL A 278 -21.75 -8.61 -30.88
N VAL A 279 -21.96 -7.44 -31.45
CA VAL A 279 -23.07 -6.56 -31.08
C VAL A 279 -24.38 -7.21 -31.53
N ASN A 280 -25.26 -7.56 -30.61
CA ASN A 280 -26.67 -7.77 -30.90
C ASN A 280 -27.51 -6.82 -30.02
N ASN A 281 -28.02 -5.79 -30.68
CA ASN A 281 -29.15 -4.99 -30.24
C ASN A 281 -30.41 -5.87 -30.21
N SER A 282 -31.05 -5.98 -29.07
CA SER A 282 -32.49 -5.89 -28.84
C SER A 282 -32.89 -6.61 -27.56
N ASN A 283 -33.37 -5.90 -26.55
CA ASN A 283 -34.73 -6.06 -26.02
C ASN A 283 -34.85 -5.31 -24.68
N GLN A 284 -35.69 -4.29 -24.72
CA GLN A 284 -36.26 -3.69 -23.53
C GLN A 284 -37.07 -4.76 -22.80
N SER A 285 -36.75 -5.01 -21.53
CA SER A 285 -37.70 -5.64 -20.61
C SER A 285 -37.70 -4.86 -19.29
N HIS A 286 -38.86 -4.27 -19.01
CA HIS A 286 -39.22 -3.60 -17.77
C HIS A 286 -39.00 -4.54 -16.59
N MET A 287 -38.05 -4.23 -15.71
CA MET A 287 -38.03 -4.81 -14.40
C MET A 287 -38.94 -4.03 -13.46
N ILE A 288 -39.97 -4.73 -13.00
CA ILE A 288 -40.88 -4.29 -11.95
C ILE A 288 -40.08 -4.34 -10.62
N VAL A 289 -39.80 -3.19 -10.03
CA VAL A 289 -39.18 -3.06 -8.70
C VAL A 289 -40.27 -3.40 -7.66
N PRO A 290 -40.07 -4.37 -6.77
CA PRO A 290 -40.99 -4.60 -5.66
C PRO A 290 -40.90 -3.42 -4.68
N THR A 291 -42.02 -2.81 -4.40
CA THR A 291 -42.17 -1.81 -3.33
C THR A 291 -41.84 -2.42 -1.96
N PRO A 292 -40.95 -1.80 -1.14
CA PRO A 292 -40.69 -2.29 0.20
C PRO A 292 -41.88 -1.99 1.11
N LYS A 293 -42.33 -3.03 1.80
CA LYS A 293 -43.30 -2.91 2.90
C LYS A 293 -42.71 -2.06 4.02
N ASN A 294 -43.52 -1.14 4.52
CA ASN A 294 -43.25 -0.21 5.63
C ASN A 294 -42.57 -0.90 6.84
N ASN A 295 -41.30 -0.56 7.05
CA ASN A 295 -40.64 -0.66 8.36
C ASN A 295 -40.49 0.74 8.97
N PRO A 296 -40.57 0.90 10.32
CA PRO A 296 -40.57 2.22 10.92
C PRO A 296 -39.32 3.01 10.57
N SER A 297 -39.52 4.25 10.17
CA SER A 297 -38.55 5.20 9.65
C SER A 297 -37.35 5.40 10.59
N ILE A 298 -36.22 4.80 10.25
CA ILE A 298 -34.94 5.32 10.71
C ILE A 298 -34.74 6.62 9.92
N GLN A 299 -34.96 7.76 10.59
CA GLN A 299 -34.66 9.07 10.02
C GLN A 299 -33.17 9.10 9.68
N LYS A 300 -32.84 9.13 8.38
CA LYS A 300 -31.47 9.39 7.93
C LYS A 300 -31.03 10.73 8.54
N PRO A 301 -29.84 10.81 9.16
CA PRO A 301 -29.34 12.08 9.68
C PRO A 301 -29.32 13.11 8.56
N ALA A 302 -29.79 14.35 8.87
CA ALA A 302 -29.77 15.45 7.92
C ALA A 302 -28.33 15.67 7.44
N LEU A 303 -28.13 15.85 6.13
CA LEU A 303 -26.82 16.08 5.53
C LEU A 303 -26.17 17.32 6.14
N LYS A 304 -24.91 17.24 6.55
CA LYS A 304 -24.07 18.37 6.96
C LYS A 304 -22.63 18.14 6.47
N PHE A 305 -22.09 19.12 5.75
CA PHE A 305 -20.80 18.97 5.09
C PHE A 305 -19.69 19.78 5.78
N LEU A 306 -18.49 19.20 5.78
CA LEU A 306 -17.25 19.87 6.16
C LEU A 306 -16.36 19.95 4.92
N ILE A 307 -15.99 21.17 4.49
CA ILE A 307 -15.27 21.41 3.24
C ILE A 307 -13.90 22.01 3.55
N TYR A 308 -12.82 21.32 3.18
CA TYR A 308 -11.46 21.89 3.20
C TYR A 308 -11.10 22.49 1.84
N GLY A 309 -10.33 23.58 1.85
CA GLY A 309 -9.90 24.27 0.62
C GLY A 309 -10.75 25.47 0.23
N ARG A 310 -11.31 26.22 1.21
CA ARG A 310 -12.17 27.41 1.03
C ARG A 310 -11.66 28.41 0.00
N THR A 311 -10.35 28.69 0.00
CA THR A 311 -9.74 29.70 -0.86
C THR A 311 -9.44 29.22 -2.27
N GLY A 312 -9.55 27.92 -2.53
CA GLY A 312 -9.42 27.31 -3.84
C GLY A 312 -10.71 27.41 -4.65
N TRP A 313 -10.57 27.27 -5.97
CA TRP A 313 -11.72 27.34 -6.90
C TRP A 313 -12.77 26.26 -6.59
N ILE A 314 -12.37 24.99 -6.46
CA ILE A 314 -13.30 23.87 -6.20
C ILE A 314 -13.96 24.02 -4.81
N GLY A 315 -13.19 24.29 -3.77
CA GLY A 315 -13.75 24.46 -2.42
C GLY A 315 -14.73 25.63 -2.32
N GLY A 316 -14.43 26.76 -2.97
CA GLY A 316 -15.33 27.89 -3.06
C GLY A 316 -16.61 27.60 -3.87
N LEU A 317 -16.49 26.81 -4.95
CA LEU A 317 -17.65 26.39 -5.76
C LEU A 317 -18.57 25.45 -4.97
N LEU A 318 -18.00 24.49 -4.25
CA LEU A 318 -18.77 23.56 -3.39
C LEU A 318 -19.60 24.32 -2.36
N GLY A 319 -19.02 25.32 -1.67
CA GLY A 319 -19.76 26.13 -0.73
C GLY A 319 -20.93 26.85 -1.39
N LYS A 320 -20.74 27.48 -2.56
CA LYS A 320 -21.82 28.13 -3.32
C LYS A 320 -22.93 27.15 -3.75
N ILE A 321 -22.56 25.90 -4.10
CA ILE A 321 -23.55 24.86 -4.43
C ILE A 321 -24.36 24.51 -3.18
N CYS A 322 -23.70 24.31 -2.03
CA CYS A 322 -24.38 24.04 -0.77
C CYS A 322 -25.34 25.16 -0.38
N GLU A 323 -24.90 26.41 -0.48
CA GLU A 323 -25.75 27.59 -0.24
C GLU A 323 -27.00 27.60 -1.14
N LYS A 324 -26.82 27.40 -2.44
CA LYS A 324 -27.89 27.36 -3.41
C LYS A 324 -28.88 26.21 -3.18
N GLN A 325 -28.41 25.07 -2.67
CA GLN A 325 -29.24 23.89 -2.42
C GLN A 325 -29.76 23.83 -0.96
N GLY A 326 -29.42 24.79 -0.11
CA GLY A 326 -29.81 24.79 1.31
C GLY A 326 -29.18 23.63 2.11
N ILE A 327 -28.02 23.12 1.69
CA ILE A 327 -27.31 22.07 2.39
C ILE A 327 -26.43 22.70 3.47
N PRO A 328 -26.60 22.38 4.76
CA PRO A 328 -25.74 22.86 5.82
C PRO A 328 -24.29 22.46 5.62
N PHE A 329 -23.36 23.40 5.66
CA PHE A 329 -21.94 23.15 5.56
C PHE A 329 -21.12 24.13 6.37
N GLU A 330 -19.89 23.74 6.67
CA GLU A 330 -18.85 24.57 7.28
C GLU A 330 -17.55 24.38 6.52
N TYR A 331 -16.73 25.43 6.47
CA TYR A 331 -15.35 25.30 6.01
C TYR A 331 -14.42 24.88 7.15
N GLY A 332 -13.63 23.85 6.94
CA GLY A 332 -12.58 23.44 7.87
C GLY A 332 -11.55 24.57 8.06
N ARG A 333 -11.17 24.79 9.32
CA ARG A 333 -10.21 25.81 9.75
C ARG A 333 -8.82 25.20 9.97
N GLY A 334 -8.76 23.90 10.24
CA GLY A 334 -7.54 23.17 10.53
C GLY A 334 -6.64 23.02 9.32
N ARG A 335 -5.34 22.95 9.58
CA ARG A 335 -4.37 22.51 8.58
C ARG A 335 -4.42 20.99 8.46
N LEU A 336 -4.46 20.47 7.23
CA LEU A 336 -4.62 19.02 6.98
C LEU A 336 -3.49 18.19 7.57
N GLN A 337 -2.29 18.74 7.70
CA GLN A 337 -1.16 18.07 8.32
C GLN A 337 -1.19 18.05 9.87
N GLU A 338 -2.14 18.76 10.46
CA GLU A 338 -2.30 18.91 11.92
C GLU A 338 -3.53 18.13 12.37
N ARG A 339 -3.32 16.87 12.74
CA ARG A 339 -4.39 15.94 13.14
C ARG A 339 -5.32 16.51 14.22
N SER A 340 -4.75 17.18 15.24
CA SER A 340 -5.53 17.79 16.33
C SER A 340 -6.50 18.86 15.85
N GLN A 341 -6.13 19.63 14.82
CA GLN A 341 -6.98 20.66 14.24
C GLN A 341 -8.12 20.03 13.43
N ILE A 342 -7.86 18.97 12.67
CA ILE A 342 -8.89 18.21 11.94
C ILE A 342 -9.90 17.62 12.93
N LEU A 343 -9.43 17.01 14.02
CA LEU A 343 -10.29 16.48 15.07
C LEU A 343 -11.18 17.57 15.71
N ALA A 344 -10.61 18.75 15.99
CA ALA A 344 -11.37 19.88 16.51
C ALA A 344 -12.47 20.36 15.54
N ASP A 345 -12.16 20.43 14.24
CA ASP A 345 -13.14 20.77 13.21
C ASP A 345 -14.28 19.74 13.17
N ILE A 346 -13.96 18.44 13.15
CA ILE A 346 -14.97 17.37 13.12
C ILE A 346 -15.84 17.36 14.38
N GLN A 347 -15.25 17.54 15.55
CA GLN A 347 -15.98 17.59 16.82
C GLN A 347 -16.93 18.81 16.89
N THR A 348 -16.48 19.93 16.36
CA THR A 348 -17.26 21.18 16.34
C THR A 348 -18.38 21.13 15.32
N VAL A 349 -18.07 20.70 14.09
CA VAL A 349 -19.01 20.73 12.97
C VAL A 349 -19.96 19.53 13.02
N LYS A 350 -19.50 18.36 13.49
CA LYS A 350 -20.22 17.09 13.46
C LYS A 350 -20.78 16.79 12.06
N PRO A 351 -19.92 16.74 11.04
CA PRO A 351 -20.35 16.55 9.66
C PRO A 351 -20.83 15.12 9.41
N THR A 352 -21.63 14.95 8.36
CA THR A 352 -21.96 13.64 7.79
C THR A 352 -21.01 13.26 6.66
N HIS A 353 -20.44 14.26 5.97
CA HIS A 353 -19.53 14.09 4.84
C HIS A 353 -18.42 15.14 4.88
N VAL A 354 -17.25 14.75 4.44
CA VAL A 354 -16.06 15.62 4.37
C VAL A 354 -15.57 15.72 2.93
N PHE A 355 -15.38 16.95 2.44
CA PHE A 355 -14.87 17.22 1.11
C PHE A 355 -13.48 17.83 1.20
N ASN A 356 -12.49 17.15 0.61
CA ASN A 356 -11.12 17.65 0.54
C ASN A 356 -10.83 18.28 -0.85
N ALA A 357 -11.02 19.56 -0.96
CA ALA A 357 -10.57 20.38 -2.08
C ALA A 357 -9.30 21.18 -1.74
N ALA A 358 -8.66 20.90 -0.60
CA ALA A 358 -7.41 21.52 -0.22
C ALA A 358 -6.23 20.84 -0.93
N GLY A 359 -5.28 21.64 -1.36
CA GLY A 359 -4.06 21.18 -1.97
C GLY A 359 -3.15 22.36 -2.33
N VAL A 360 -1.87 22.08 -2.44
CA VAL A 360 -0.89 23.04 -2.95
C VAL A 360 -0.67 22.77 -4.44
N THR A 361 -1.01 23.77 -5.26
CA THR A 361 -0.75 23.80 -6.70
C THR A 361 0.36 24.79 -7.06
N GLY A 362 0.75 25.64 -6.07
CA GLY A 362 1.71 26.71 -6.26
C GLY A 362 1.12 27.98 -6.93
N ARG A 363 1.92 29.02 -6.94
CA ARG A 363 1.62 30.29 -7.63
C ARG A 363 2.89 30.78 -8.29
N PRO A 364 2.89 31.14 -9.58
CA PRO A 364 1.72 31.31 -10.47
C PRO A 364 1.15 30.01 -11.04
N ASN A 365 1.89 28.89 -11.01
CA ASN A 365 1.52 27.60 -11.58
C ASN A 365 2.14 26.42 -10.78
N VAL A 366 1.97 25.21 -11.27
CA VAL A 366 2.45 23.97 -10.62
C VAL A 366 3.98 23.85 -10.58
N ASP A 367 4.74 24.63 -11.37
CA ASP A 367 6.20 24.63 -11.36
C ASP A 367 6.77 25.09 -10.02
N TRP A 368 6.01 25.87 -9.28
CA TRP A 368 6.34 26.22 -7.90
C TRP A 368 6.57 24.96 -7.02
N CYS A 369 5.83 23.89 -7.27
CA CYS A 369 5.96 22.64 -6.54
C CYS A 369 7.31 21.98 -6.76
N GLU A 370 7.99 22.24 -7.87
CA GLU A 370 9.33 21.71 -8.15
C GLU A 370 10.39 22.26 -7.18
N THR A 371 10.21 23.46 -6.71
CA THR A 371 11.12 24.14 -5.77
C THR A 371 10.64 24.08 -4.30
N HIS A 372 9.37 23.67 -4.07
CA HIS A 372 8.73 23.62 -2.73
C HIS A 372 8.21 22.21 -2.41
N LYS A 373 9.03 21.19 -2.69
CA LYS A 373 8.65 19.77 -2.57
C LYS A 373 8.24 19.35 -1.16
N PRO A 374 8.94 19.74 -0.07
CA PRO A 374 8.51 19.37 1.28
C PRO A 374 7.12 19.91 1.64
N GLU A 375 6.83 21.14 1.25
CA GLU A 375 5.53 21.76 1.50
C GLU A 375 4.43 21.11 0.67
N THR A 376 4.73 20.78 -0.60
CA THR A 376 3.82 20.10 -1.50
C THR A 376 3.46 18.70 -0.98
N ILE A 377 4.44 17.92 -0.53
CA ILE A 377 4.17 16.60 0.06
C ILE A 377 3.41 16.72 1.38
N ARG A 378 3.83 17.62 2.27
CA ARG A 378 3.14 17.80 3.56
C ARG A 378 1.65 18.10 3.37
N THR A 379 1.32 18.92 2.38
CA THR A 379 -0.08 19.29 2.15
C THR A 379 -0.80 18.26 1.31
N ASN A 380 -0.26 17.90 0.13
CA ASN A 380 -0.99 17.08 -0.83
C ASN A 380 -1.03 15.60 -0.44
N VAL A 381 0.02 15.07 0.19
CA VAL A 381 0.09 13.66 0.57
C VAL A 381 -0.24 13.48 2.05
N VAL A 382 0.64 13.96 2.93
CA VAL A 382 0.49 13.74 4.39
C VAL A 382 -0.83 14.33 4.89
N GLY A 383 -1.15 15.56 4.50
CA GLY A 383 -2.39 16.22 4.92
C GLY A 383 -3.64 15.47 4.47
N THR A 384 -3.68 15.03 3.22
CA THR A 384 -4.84 14.28 2.69
C THR A 384 -5.00 12.93 3.39
N LEU A 385 -3.89 12.21 3.62
CA LEU A 385 -3.92 10.92 4.33
C LEU A 385 -4.27 11.09 5.81
N THR A 386 -3.82 12.16 6.47
CA THR A 386 -4.22 12.49 7.84
C THR A 386 -5.72 12.73 7.93
N LEU A 387 -6.29 13.48 6.98
CA LEU A 387 -7.74 13.72 6.92
C LEU A 387 -8.50 12.41 6.67
N ALA A 388 -8.03 11.59 5.74
CA ALA A 388 -8.65 10.30 5.44
C ALA A 388 -8.67 9.37 6.66
N ASP A 389 -7.57 9.31 7.40
CA ASP A 389 -7.46 8.50 8.61
C ASP A 389 -8.41 8.99 9.72
N VAL A 390 -8.49 10.30 9.96
CA VAL A 390 -9.45 10.87 10.92
C VAL A 390 -10.89 10.64 10.48
N CYS A 391 -11.21 10.79 9.20
CA CYS A 391 -12.54 10.48 8.67
C CYS A 391 -12.91 9.01 8.91
N ARG A 392 -11.99 8.08 8.72
CA ARG A 392 -12.17 6.66 9.01
C ARG A 392 -12.53 6.42 10.49
N GLU A 393 -11.71 6.94 11.40
CA GLU A 393 -11.94 6.76 12.84
C GLU A 393 -13.31 7.24 13.30
N HIS A 394 -13.82 8.28 12.62
CA HIS A 394 -15.12 8.86 12.92
C HIS A 394 -16.27 8.36 12.04
N ASN A 395 -16.05 7.33 11.22
CA ASN A 395 -17.04 6.78 10.27
C ASN A 395 -17.65 7.86 9.35
N LEU A 396 -16.82 8.78 8.87
CA LEU A 396 -17.24 9.87 7.99
C LEU A 396 -16.89 9.53 6.54
N LEU A 397 -17.83 9.75 5.64
CA LEU A 397 -17.58 9.69 4.22
C LEU A 397 -16.71 10.86 3.78
N MET A 398 -15.57 10.57 3.16
CA MET A 398 -14.66 11.57 2.61
C MET A 398 -14.62 11.50 1.08
N MET A 399 -14.76 12.65 0.44
CA MET A 399 -14.52 12.84 -0.99
C MET A 399 -13.24 13.66 -1.19
N ASN A 400 -12.27 13.11 -1.92
CA ASN A 400 -11.02 13.81 -2.24
C ASN A 400 -10.98 14.21 -3.71
N TYR A 401 -10.66 15.48 -3.98
CA TYR A 401 -10.52 15.99 -5.35
C TYR A 401 -9.09 15.77 -5.85
N ALA A 402 -8.95 14.90 -6.84
CA ALA A 402 -7.71 14.62 -7.55
C ALA A 402 -7.48 15.64 -8.68
N THR A 403 -6.82 15.25 -9.75
CA THR A 403 -6.53 16.11 -10.92
C THR A 403 -6.34 15.25 -12.15
N GLY A 404 -6.76 15.74 -13.32
CA GLY A 404 -6.46 15.11 -14.61
C GLY A 404 -4.98 15.18 -15.00
N CYS A 405 -4.20 16.06 -14.36
CA CYS A 405 -2.74 16.18 -14.61
C CYS A 405 -1.92 14.95 -14.16
N ILE A 406 -2.55 13.88 -13.68
CA ILE A 406 -1.91 12.59 -13.40
C ILE A 406 -1.87 11.68 -14.62
N PHE A 407 -2.50 12.10 -15.73
CA PHE A 407 -2.56 11.36 -16.98
C PHE A 407 -1.86 12.09 -18.12
N GLU A 408 -1.27 11.34 -19.05
CA GLU A 408 -0.81 11.82 -20.35
C GLU A 408 -1.32 10.87 -21.44
N PHE A 409 -1.54 11.40 -22.65
CA PHE A 409 -1.98 10.59 -23.80
C PHE A 409 -0.99 9.47 -24.08
N ASP A 410 -1.53 8.27 -24.32
CA ASP A 410 -0.76 7.06 -24.63
C ASP A 410 -1.37 6.30 -25.82
N ALA A 411 -0.86 5.10 -26.09
CA ALA A 411 -1.34 4.28 -27.22
C ALA A 411 -2.79 3.82 -27.06
N ALA A 412 -3.28 3.65 -25.83
CA ALA A 412 -4.68 3.29 -25.56
C ALA A 412 -5.60 4.52 -25.57
N HIS A 413 -5.05 5.70 -25.27
CA HIS A 413 -5.74 6.98 -25.18
C HIS A 413 -5.06 8.02 -26.09
N PRO A 414 -5.12 7.88 -27.44
CA PRO A 414 -4.44 8.80 -28.35
C PRO A 414 -5.05 10.21 -28.32
N LEU A 415 -4.21 11.22 -28.44
CA LEU A 415 -4.66 12.62 -28.52
C LEU A 415 -5.63 12.82 -29.69
N GLY A 416 -6.80 13.39 -29.41
CA GLY A 416 -7.83 13.65 -30.44
C GLY A 416 -8.68 12.44 -30.82
N SER A 417 -8.49 11.26 -30.20
CA SER A 417 -9.30 10.07 -30.45
C SER A 417 -10.73 10.12 -29.89
N GLY A 418 -10.99 11.03 -28.95
CA GLY A 418 -12.22 11.04 -28.16
C GLY A 418 -12.28 9.99 -27.06
N ILE A 419 -11.24 9.16 -26.89
CA ILE A 419 -11.10 8.18 -25.81
C ILE A 419 -10.44 8.90 -24.64
N GLY A 420 -11.20 9.08 -23.53
CA GLY A 420 -10.70 9.67 -22.30
C GLY A 420 -10.29 8.61 -21.28
N PHE A 421 -9.49 9.02 -20.30
CA PHE A 421 -9.19 8.20 -19.13
C PHE A 421 -10.42 8.05 -18.24
N LYS A 422 -10.58 6.88 -17.64
CA LYS A 422 -11.62 6.55 -16.68
C LYS A 422 -11.07 6.60 -15.24
N GLU A 423 -11.95 6.49 -14.27
CA GLU A 423 -11.62 6.48 -12.85
C GLU A 423 -10.74 5.31 -12.45
N GLU A 424 -10.87 4.18 -13.14
CA GLU A 424 -10.10 2.96 -12.92
C GLU A 424 -8.71 3.01 -13.60
N ASP A 425 -8.52 3.95 -14.52
CA ASP A 425 -7.27 4.07 -15.25
C ASP A 425 -6.16 4.53 -14.31
N LYS A 426 -4.99 3.97 -14.54
CA LYS A 426 -3.84 4.22 -13.68
C LYS A 426 -3.12 5.50 -14.11
N PRO A 427 -2.75 6.35 -13.13
CA PRO A 427 -1.92 7.51 -13.43
C PRO A 427 -0.64 7.13 -14.15
N ASN A 428 -0.45 7.69 -15.35
CA ASN A 428 0.70 7.41 -16.22
C ASN A 428 1.63 8.61 -16.42
N PHE A 429 1.21 9.83 -16.00
CA PHE A 429 2.03 11.03 -16.11
C PHE A 429 2.89 11.28 -14.87
N THR A 430 4.19 11.35 -15.06
CA THR A 430 5.17 11.59 -13.99
C THR A 430 6.03 12.83 -14.24
N GLY A 431 5.62 13.72 -15.17
CA GLY A 431 6.38 14.87 -15.59
C GLY A 431 6.54 15.97 -14.55
N SER A 432 5.56 16.17 -13.65
CA SER A 432 5.64 17.20 -12.61
C SER A 432 5.59 16.62 -11.19
N PHE A 433 6.22 17.32 -10.24
CA PHE A 433 6.18 16.92 -8.84
C PHE A 433 4.77 17.03 -8.25
N TYR A 434 4.00 18.03 -8.68
CA TYR A 434 2.60 18.17 -8.34
C TYR A 434 1.80 16.91 -8.72
N SER A 435 1.88 16.49 -9.98
CA SER A 435 1.19 15.30 -10.49
C SER A 435 1.56 14.04 -9.72
N LYS A 436 2.86 13.85 -9.43
CA LYS A 436 3.34 12.73 -8.61
C LYS A 436 2.69 12.70 -7.23
N THR A 437 2.60 13.84 -6.55
CA THR A 437 1.97 13.91 -5.21
C THR A 437 0.47 13.62 -5.26
N LYS A 438 -0.20 14.03 -6.33
CA LYS A 438 -1.63 13.73 -6.54
C LYS A 438 -1.86 12.27 -6.90
N ALA A 439 -1.05 11.69 -7.78
CA ALA A 439 -1.11 10.27 -8.14
C ALA A 439 -0.91 9.36 -6.92
N MET A 440 0.06 9.69 -6.04
CA MET A 440 0.26 8.98 -4.76
C MET A 440 -1.02 8.88 -3.95
N VAL A 441 -1.70 10.00 -3.76
CA VAL A 441 -2.92 10.04 -2.93
C VAL A 441 -4.08 9.30 -3.59
N THR A 442 -4.25 9.43 -4.90
CA THR A 442 -5.29 8.71 -5.64
C THR A 442 -5.14 7.22 -5.44
N PHE A 443 -3.91 6.72 -5.57
CA PHE A 443 -3.58 5.33 -5.32
C PHE A 443 -3.94 4.88 -3.88
N TYR A 444 -3.58 5.65 -2.87
CA TYR A 444 -3.87 5.33 -1.47
C TYR A 444 -5.36 5.42 -1.14
N THR A 445 -6.08 6.42 -1.64
CA THR A 445 -7.49 6.62 -1.30
C THR A 445 -8.40 5.57 -1.91
N VAL A 446 -8.10 5.08 -3.11
CA VAL A 446 -8.86 3.99 -3.76
C VAL A 446 -8.70 2.67 -3.02
N HIS A 447 -7.47 2.32 -2.60
CA HIS A 447 -7.19 1.04 -1.93
C HIS A 447 -7.60 1.00 -0.45
N PHE A 448 -7.75 2.15 0.21
CA PHE A 448 -8.18 2.21 1.61
C PHE A 448 -9.70 2.14 1.82
N GLN A 449 -10.51 1.95 0.78
CA GLN A 449 -11.98 1.95 0.87
C GLN A 449 -12.58 3.17 1.62
N PHE A 450 -11.94 4.31 1.55
CA PHE A 450 -12.45 5.56 2.11
C PHE A 450 -13.34 6.34 1.15
N CYS A 451 -13.31 5.96 -0.12
CA CYS A 451 -14.23 6.47 -1.11
C CYS A 451 -15.26 5.39 -1.37
N PHE A 452 -16.47 5.54 -0.82
CA PHE A 452 -17.61 4.78 -1.31
C PHE A 452 -17.77 5.09 -2.80
N HIS A 453 -18.01 4.04 -3.59
CA HIS A 453 -18.52 4.18 -4.94
C HIS A 453 -19.76 5.08 -4.90
N LEU A 454 -19.57 6.34 -5.20
CA LEU A 454 -20.60 7.12 -5.86
C LEU A 454 -20.38 6.83 -7.34
N GLU A 455 -21.14 5.88 -7.86
CA GLU A 455 -21.38 5.80 -9.30
C GLU A 455 -21.69 7.24 -9.75
N ASN A 456 -20.84 7.81 -10.60
CA ASN A 456 -20.98 9.06 -11.31
C ASN A 456 -20.51 10.39 -10.72
N PHE A 457 -19.35 10.52 -10.05
CA PHE A 457 -18.73 11.86 -9.96
C PHE A 457 -17.22 11.82 -9.70
N LEU A 458 -16.43 11.57 -10.72
CA LEU A 458 -15.08 12.13 -10.82
C LEU A 458 -15.18 13.44 -11.60
N ILE A 459 -15.12 14.58 -10.95
CA ILE A 459 -14.97 15.85 -11.69
C ILE A 459 -13.49 15.96 -12.07
N ILE A 460 -13.16 15.50 -13.26
CA ILE A 460 -11.90 15.84 -13.92
C ILE A 460 -12.06 17.28 -14.40
N VAL A 461 -11.39 18.20 -13.73
CA VAL A 461 -11.26 19.56 -14.23
C VAL A 461 -10.07 19.56 -15.16
N ALA A 462 -10.34 19.44 -16.47
CA ALA A 462 -9.36 19.81 -17.49
C ALA A 462 -9.20 21.33 -17.49
N ASN A 463 -7.95 21.80 -17.43
CA ASN A 463 -7.60 23.17 -17.79
C ASN A 463 -7.53 23.32 -19.30
#